data_02607371bf1aa00113d83c9b500b924e
#
_entry.id   02607371bf1aa00113d83c9b500b924e
#
_cell.length_a   1.000
_cell.length_b   1.000
_cell.length_c   1.000
_cell.angle_alpha   90.00
_cell.angle_beta   90.00
_cell.angle_gamma   90.00
#
_symmetry.space_group_name_H-M   'P 1'
#
loop_
_entity.id
_entity.type
_entity.pdbx_description
1 polymer ?
#
loop_
_entity_poly.entity_id
_entity_poly.type
_entity_poly.pdbx_seq_one_letter_code
_entity_poly.pdbx_strand_id
1 'polypeptide(L)'
;MTRVLTVSTLAEAAHVDGAILGGGTLLMRQVNDAPQEVPNLVHVTDPTLREVSSDASHWRIGAGISMAQIIANVDLAALHPVARSIGGPALRNMASVGGNLFAPHPYGDFTVALLALGAEVVWSDGRTQDIESFLRGRDTARGVVQSLRVPKIAPDALKYRKVSRTKPKGISVMSIAVVLDQSGGQIASARVAFGAMGPTPMRAPSAEAALRAARLDAAGVAAACAACPNAVSYTHLTLPTTPYV
;
A
#
# COMPACT_ATOMS: atom_id res chain seq x y z
N MET A 1 -22.11 -21.78 -1.41
CA MET A 1 -20.78 -22.28 -0.96
C MET A 1 -19.74 -21.73 -1.92
N THR A 2 -18.71 -21.04 -1.42
CA THR A 2 -17.63 -20.49 -2.24
C THR A 2 -16.76 -21.63 -2.81
N ARG A 3 -16.43 -21.56 -4.10
CA ARG A 3 -15.58 -22.53 -4.79
C ARG A 3 -14.17 -21.98 -4.90
N VAL A 4 -13.17 -22.86 -4.88
CA VAL A 4 -11.77 -22.49 -5.18
C VAL A 4 -11.41 -23.06 -6.55
N LEU A 5 -11.03 -22.16 -7.45
CA LEU A 5 -10.57 -22.48 -8.80
C LEU A 5 -9.07 -22.26 -8.84
N THR A 6 -8.30 -23.27 -9.18
CA THR A 6 -6.84 -23.15 -9.30
C THR A 6 -6.47 -23.05 -10.77
N VAL A 7 -5.68 -22.04 -11.11
CA VAL A 7 -5.15 -21.80 -12.46
C VAL A 7 -3.64 -21.64 -12.40
N SER A 8 -2.97 -22.07 -13.48
CA SER A 8 -1.51 -22.16 -13.54
C SER A 8 -0.85 -20.90 -14.10
N THR A 9 -1.59 -20.11 -14.86
CA THR A 9 -1.06 -18.92 -15.53
C THR A 9 -1.90 -17.68 -15.25
N LEU A 10 -1.25 -16.52 -15.38
CA LEU A 10 -1.93 -15.21 -15.30
C LEU A 10 -2.93 -15.04 -16.46
N ALA A 11 -2.64 -15.59 -17.63
CA ALA A 11 -3.53 -15.55 -18.79
C ALA A 11 -4.85 -16.30 -18.51
N GLU A 12 -4.78 -17.49 -17.94
CA GLU A 12 -5.97 -18.22 -17.49
C GLU A 12 -6.74 -17.43 -16.44
N ALA A 13 -6.05 -16.89 -15.44
CA ALA A 13 -6.67 -16.12 -14.35
C ALA A 13 -7.45 -14.89 -14.85
N ALA A 14 -7.01 -14.26 -15.95
CA ALA A 14 -7.68 -13.10 -16.53
C ALA A 14 -9.05 -13.43 -17.14
N HIS A 15 -9.32 -14.68 -17.46
CA HIS A 15 -10.56 -15.17 -18.07
C HIS A 15 -11.49 -15.91 -17.10
N VAL A 16 -11.07 -16.11 -15.86
CA VAL A 16 -11.88 -16.79 -14.84
C VAL A 16 -12.61 -15.76 -13.98
N ASP A 17 -13.92 -15.92 -13.89
CA ASP A 17 -14.73 -15.07 -13.00
C ASP A 17 -14.57 -15.48 -11.54
N GLY A 18 -14.11 -14.56 -10.72
CA GLY A 18 -13.90 -14.78 -9.30
C GLY A 18 -12.92 -13.79 -8.67
N ALA A 19 -12.86 -13.80 -7.35
CA ALA A 19 -11.94 -12.96 -6.60
C ALA A 19 -10.55 -13.62 -6.55
N ILE A 20 -9.51 -12.88 -6.98
CA ILE A 20 -8.13 -13.37 -6.93
C ILE A 20 -7.72 -13.60 -5.47
N LEU A 21 -7.38 -14.83 -5.14
CA LEU A 21 -6.91 -15.22 -3.82
C LEU A 21 -5.41 -14.95 -3.69
N GLY A 22 -5.06 -13.82 -3.08
CA GLY A 22 -3.70 -13.58 -2.60
C GLY A 22 -3.46 -14.31 -1.27
N GLY A 23 -3.07 -13.57 -0.23
CA GLY A 23 -2.89 -14.16 1.11
C GLY A 23 -4.17 -14.46 1.90
N GLY A 24 -5.34 -14.11 1.41
CA GLY A 24 -6.65 -14.39 2.03
C GLY A 24 -6.96 -13.65 3.33
N THR A 25 -6.05 -12.84 3.85
CA THR A 25 -6.16 -12.25 5.19
C THR A 25 -7.33 -11.27 5.39
N LEU A 26 -7.86 -10.72 4.31
CA LEU A 26 -9.06 -9.88 4.30
C LEU A 26 -10.21 -10.57 3.54
N LEU A 27 -9.92 -11.13 2.37
CA LEU A 27 -10.92 -11.76 1.51
C LEU A 27 -11.64 -12.92 2.22
N MET A 28 -10.91 -13.74 3.01
CA MET A 28 -11.55 -14.85 3.74
C MET A 28 -12.52 -14.39 4.85
N ARG A 29 -12.39 -13.16 5.35
CA ARG A 29 -13.41 -12.58 6.24
C ARG A 29 -14.72 -12.35 5.47
N GLN A 30 -14.62 -11.72 4.28
CA GLN A 30 -15.78 -11.50 3.43
C GLN A 30 -16.45 -12.83 3.02
N VAL A 31 -15.64 -13.86 2.69
CA VAL A 31 -16.15 -15.20 2.40
C VAL A 31 -16.90 -15.80 3.59
N ASN A 32 -16.41 -15.60 4.82
CA ASN A 32 -17.06 -16.12 6.02
C ASN A 32 -18.34 -15.34 6.37
N ASP A 33 -18.32 -14.02 6.19
CA ASP A 33 -19.43 -13.14 6.56
C ASP A 33 -20.55 -13.16 5.50
N ALA A 34 -20.18 -13.19 4.21
CA ALA A 34 -21.11 -13.12 3.07
C ALA A 34 -20.63 -14.00 1.89
N PRO A 35 -20.65 -15.34 2.01
CA PRO A 35 -20.12 -16.25 0.98
C PRO A 35 -20.81 -16.12 -0.39
N GLN A 36 -22.06 -15.65 -0.41
CA GLN A 36 -22.81 -15.40 -1.64
C GLN A 36 -22.23 -14.25 -2.49
N GLU A 37 -21.52 -13.30 -1.88
CA GLU A 37 -20.87 -12.19 -2.58
C GLU A 37 -19.55 -12.61 -3.23
N VAL A 38 -18.98 -13.74 -2.80
CA VAL A 38 -17.71 -14.28 -3.31
C VAL A 38 -17.94 -15.74 -3.72
N PRO A 39 -18.63 -15.98 -4.84
CA PRO A 39 -18.96 -17.34 -5.27
C PRO A 39 -17.73 -18.16 -5.68
N ASN A 40 -16.71 -17.49 -6.23
CA ASN A 40 -15.48 -18.14 -6.66
C ASN A 40 -14.24 -17.40 -6.12
N LEU A 41 -13.27 -18.17 -5.65
CA LEU A 41 -11.91 -17.73 -5.35
C LEU A 41 -10.99 -18.28 -6.45
N VAL A 42 -10.16 -17.44 -7.03
CA VAL A 42 -9.20 -17.83 -8.06
C VAL A 42 -7.79 -17.87 -7.44
N HIS A 43 -7.28 -19.08 -7.23
CA HIS A 43 -5.92 -19.31 -6.76
C HIS A 43 -4.98 -19.43 -7.95
N VAL A 44 -4.10 -18.46 -8.11
CA VAL A 44 -3.14 -18.40 -9.23
C VAL A 44 -1.79 -18.92 -8.75
N THR A 45 -1.28 -19.95 -9.43
CA THR A 45 0.01 -20.60 -9.09
C THR A 45 1.17 -20.14 -9.96
N ASP A 46 0.95 -19.17 -10.84
CA ASP A 46 1.97 -18.59 -11.71
C ASP A 46 3.19 -18.12 -10.89
N PRO A 47 4.41 -18.65 -11.15
CA PRO A 47 5.59 -18.34 -10.37
C PRO A 47 5.99 -16.86 -10.44
N THR A 48 5.67 -16.16 -11.52
CA THR A 48 6.01 -14.72 -11.68
C THR A 48 5.38 -13.83 -10.62
N LEU A 49 4.28 -14.27 -10.02
CA LEU A 49 3.66 -13.58 -8.87
C LEU A 49 4.56 -13.55 -7.63
N ARG A 50 5.55 -14.43 -7.55
CA ARG A 50 6.44 -14.58 -6.37
C ARG A 50 7.89 -14.22 -6.67
N GLU A 51 8.14 -13.56 -7.77
CA GLU A 51 9.46 -13.10 -8.15
C GLU A 51 9.74 -11.69 -7.63
N VAL A 52 10.98 -11.48 -7.22
CA VAL A 52 11.55 -10.16 -6.97
C VAL A 52 12.75 -9.99 -7.86
N SER A 53 12.74 -8.98 -8.69
CA SER A 53 13.86 -8.61 -9.55
C SER A 53 14.09 -7.10 -9.51
N SER A 54 15.18 -6.64 -10.09
CA SER A 54 15.44 -5.20 -10.16
C SER A 54 16.27 -4.84 -11.38
N ASP A 55 16.06 -3.64 -11.89
CA ASP A 55 16.92 -2.95 -12.82
C ASP A 55 17.76 -1.87 -12.10
N ALA A 56 18.43 -1.00 -12.82
CA ALA A 56 19.24 0.07 -12.24
C ALA A 56 18.44 1.04 -11.35
N SER A 57 17.17 1.26 -11.65
CA SER A 57 16.33 2.32 -11.08
C SER A 57 15.12 1.83 -10.30
N HIS A 58 14.69 0.59 -10.51
CA HIS A 58 13.46 0.06 -9.91
C HIS A 58 13.62 -1.36 -9.38
N TRP A 59 12.85 -1.67 -8.36
CA TRP A 59 12.49 -3.03 -8.00
C TRP A 59 11.24 -3.44 -8.76
N ARG A 60 11.16 -4.69 -9.18
CA ARG A 60 9.96 -5.36 -9.63
C ARG A 60 9.56 -6.38 -8.57
N ILE A 61 8.40 -6.19 -7.95
CA ILE A 61 7.93 -6.99 -6.82
C ILE A 61 6.64 -7.70 -7.25
N GLY A 62 6.65 -9.01 -7.32
CA GLY A 62 5.49 -9.83 -7.66
C GLY A 62 4.32 -9.61 -6.69
N ALA A 63 3.10 -9.59 -7.22
CA ALA A 63 1.90 -9.32 -6.42
C ALA A 63 1.63 -10.37 -5.33
N GLY A 64 2.11 -11.59 -5.50
CA GLY A 64 2.02 -12.70 -4.54
C GLY A 64 3.09 -12.67 -3.44
N ILE A 65 4.08 -11.77 -3.51
CA ILE A 65 5.12 -11.63 -2.47
C ILE A 65 4.46 -11.23 -1.15
N SER A 66 4.78 -11.98 -0.09
CA SER A 66 4.25 -11.72 1.25
C SER A 66 5.03 -10.61 1.98
N MET A 67 4.42 -10.00 2.99
CA MET A 67 5.10 -9.02 3.83
C MET A 67 6.29 -9.62 4.57
N ALA A 68 6.26 -10.91 4.90
CA ALA A 68 7.39 -11.61 5.48
C ALA A 68 8.56 -11.75 4.49
N GLN A 69 8.27 -12.03 3.23
CA GLN A 69 9.29 -12.09 2.17
C GLN A 69 9.89 -10.72 1.86
N ILE A 70 9.09 -9.64 1.91
CA ILE A 70 9.63 -8.26 1.85
C ILE A 70 10.65 -8.04 2.96
N ILE A 71 10.33 -8.42 4.21
CA ILE A 71 11.22 -8.23 5.36
C ILE A 71 12.49 -9.10 5.28
N ALA A 72 12.41 -10.26 4.69
CA ALA A 72 13.53 -11.18 4.53
C ALA A 72 14.48 -10.77 3.38
N ASN A 73 14.01 -9.96 2.42
CA ASN A 73 14.81 -9.54 1.29
C ASN A 73 15.59 -8.26 1.65
N VAL A 74 16.91 -8.37 1.72
CA VAL A 74 17.82 -7.26 2.10
C VAL A 74 17.81 -6.10 1.10
N ASP A 75 17.57 -6.38 -0.18
CA ASP A 75 17.50 -5.35 -1.23
C ASP A 75 16.27 -4.43 -1.04
N LEU A 76 15.25 -4.92 -0.34
CA LEU A 76 14.01 -4.20 -0.05
C LEU A 76 14.03 -3.54 1.34
N ALA A 77 15.21 -3.30 1.93
CA ALA A 77 15.36 -2.77 3.29
C ALA A 77 14.57 -1.48 3.53
N ALA A 78 14.46 -0.60 2.54
CA ALA A 78 13.66 0.62 2.62
C ALA A 78 12.18 0.37 2.92
N LEU A 79 11.63 -0.78 2.52
CA LEU A 79 10.22 -1.17 2.73
C LEU A 79 9.98 -1.94 4.03
N HIS A 80 11.04 -2.38 4.73
CA HIS A 80 10.91 -3.19 5.95
C HIS A 80 10.09 -2.52 7.06
N PRO A 81 10.26 -1.22 7.37
CA PRO A 81 9.48 -0.58 8.43
C PRO A 81 7.97 -0.66 8.17
N VAL A 82 7.56 -0.48 6.92
CA VAL A 82 6.16 -0.54 6.52
C VAL A 82 5.64 -1.97 6.63
N ALA A 83 6.34 -2.94 6.03
CA ALA A 83 5.94 -4.35 6.08
C ALA A 83 5.86 -4.88 7.52
N ARG A 84 6.77 -4.47 8.40
CA ARG A 84 6.76 -4.81 9.84
C ARG A 84 5.59 -4.20 10.60
N SER A 85 4.99 -3.11 10.12
CA SER A 85 3.84 -2.46 10.75
C SER A 85 2.54 -3.23 10.55
N ILE A 86 2.51 -4.15 9.58
CA ILE A 86 1.32 -4.93 9.22
C ILE A 86 1.22 -6.17 10.10
N GLY A 87 0.24 -6.18 10.98
CA GLY A 87 -0.13 -7.33 11.80
C GLY A 87 1.00 -8.06 12.51
N GLY A 88 0.72 -9.26 13.00
CA GLY A 88 1.69 -10.18 13.58
C GLY A 88 2.44 -11.01 12.53
N PRO A 89 3.44 -11.83 12.96
CA PRO A 89 4.21 -12.69 12.05
C PRO A 89 3.34 -13.62 11.19
N ALA A 90 2.36 -14.30 11.80
CA ALA A 90 1.46 -15.20 11.10
C ALA A 90 0.69 -14.49 9.96
N LEU A 91 0.18 -13.28 10.23
CA LEU A 91 -0.52 -12.49 9.21
C LEU A 91 0.44 -12.06 8.09
N ARG A 92 1.66 -11.64 8.42
CA ARG A 92 2.66 -11.22 7.42
C ARG A 92 3.13 -12.35 6.50
N ASN A 93 3.13 -13.60 6.99
CA ASN A 93 3.43 -14.76 6.14
C ASN A 93 2.40 -14.96 5.03
N MET A 94 1.17 -14.50 5.26
CA MET A 94 0.05 -14.64 4.32
C MET A 94 -0.22 -13.36 3.53
N ALA A 95 -0.24 -12.20 4.20
CA ALA A 95 -0.59 -10.92 3.58
C ALA A 95 0.37 -10.60 2.44
N SER A 96 -0.16 -10.51 1.22
CA SER A 96 0.62 -10.27 0.00
C SER A 96 0.60 -8.79 -0.42
N VAL A 97 1.55 -8.43 -1.26
CA VAL A 97 1.66 -7.09 -1.87
C VAL A 97 0.41 -6.77 -2.68
N GLY A 98 -0.02 -7.66 -3.57
CA GLY A 98 -1.26 -7.49 -4.35
C GLY A 98 -2.50 -7.41 -3.46
N GLY A 99 -2.61 -8.28 -2.45
CA GLY A 99 -3.73 -8.21 -1.49
C GLY A 99 -3.78 -6.87 -0.74
N ASN A 100 -2.64 -6.25 -0.49
CA ASN A 100 -2.58 -4.94 0.15
C ASN A 100 -3.06 -3.80 -0.76
N LEU A 101 -2.83 -3.88 -2.07
CA LEU A 101 -3.34 -2.92 -3.06
C LEU A 101 -4.87 -2.84 -3.07
N PHE A 102 -5.52 -3.99 -2.97
CA PHE A 102 -6.98 -4.10 -2.97
C PHE A 102 -7.59 -4.07 -1.57
N ALA A 103 -6.79 -3.83 -0.54
CA ALA A 103 -7.29 -3.77 0.82
C ALA A 103 -8.29 -2.61 0.99
N PRO A 104 -9.49 -2.87 1.54
CA PRO A 104 -10.47 -1.81 1.79
C PRO A 104 -10.00 -0.89 2.93
N HIS A 105 -10.60 0.30 3.01
CA HIS A 105 -10.39 1.18 4.17
C HIS A 105 -10.75 0.44 5.49
N PRO A 106 -9.99 0.62 6.57
CA PRO A 106 -8.77 1.43 6.77
C PRO A 106 -7.47 0.64 6.58
N TYR A 107 -7.51 -0.47 5.85
CA TYR A 107 -6.35 -1.31 5.58
C TYR A 107 -5.54 -0.76 4.38
N GLY A 108 -4.42 -1.41 4.06
CA GLY A 108 -3.60 -1.03 2.91
C GLY A 108 -2.37 -0.20 3.28
N ASP A 109 -1.83 -0.38 4.48
CA ASP A 109 -0.65 0.36 4.96
C ASP A 109 0.56 0.28 4.01
N PHE A 110 0.77 -0.86 3.36
CA PHE A 110 1.87 -1.01 2.40
C PHE A 110 1.66 -0.14 1.16
N THR A 111 0.41 -0.02 0.72
CA THR A 111 0.01 0.82 -0.41
C THR A 111 0.30 2.31 -0.16
N VAL A 112 0.26 2.76 1.09
CA VAL A 112 0.62 4.15 1.45
C VAL A 112 2.08 4.44 1.11
N ALA A 113 2.99 3.52 1.43
CA ALA A 113 4.39 3.67 1.07
C ALA A 113 4.61 3.61 -0.45
N LEU A 114 3.93 2.70 -1.13
CA LEU A 114 4.00 2.59 -2.59
C LEU A 114 3.52 3.88 -3.28
N LEU A 115 2.47 4.51 -2.75
CA LEU A 115 1.96 5.79 -3.24
C LEU A 115 2.97 6.93 -3.03
N ALA A 116 3.59 7.00 -1.85
CA ALA A 116 4.66 7.97 -1.60
C ALA A 116 5.87 7.75 -2.51
N LEU A 117 6.21 6.49 -2.82
CA LEU A 117 7.29 6.13 -3.73
C LEU A 117 6.96 6.42 -5.20
N GLY A 118 5.69 6.55 -5.55
CA GLY A 118 5.26 6.68 -6.95
C GLY A 118 5.42 5.39 -7.72
N ALA A 119 5.07 4.29 -7.10
CA ALA A 119 5.10 2.98 -7.73
C ALA A 119 4.12 2.89 -8.92
N GLU A 120 4.37 1.93 -9.79
CA GLU A 120 3.52 1.57 -10.91
C GLU A 120 2.98 0.15 -10.72
N VAL A 121 1.71 -0.04 -11.07
CA VAL A 121 1.05 -1.35 -11.11
C VAL A 121 1.23 -1.94 -12.50
N VAL A 122 1.78 -3.16 -12.57
CA VAL A 122 1.97 -3.91 -13.81
C VAL A 122 0.93 -5.02 -13.87
N TRP A 123 0.10 -4.99 -14.90
CA TRP A 123 -0.97 -5.95 -15.13
C TRP A 123 -0.48 -7.17 -15.91
N SER A 124 -1.21 -8.27 -15.84
CA SER A 124 -0.90 -9.51 -16.54
C SER A 124 -0.92 -9.40 -18.07
N ASP A 125 -1.60 -8.40 -18.60
CA ASP A 125 -1.65 -8.07 -20.05
C ASP A 125 -0.52 -7.14 -20.50
N GLY A 126 0.43 -6.81 -19.61
CA GLY A 126 1.56 -5.93 -19.88
C GLY A 126 1.28 -4.43 -19.69
N ARG A 127 0.04 -4.03 -19.45
CA ARG A 127 -0.27 -2.61 -19.14
C ARG A 127 0.45 -2.20 -17.86
N THR A 128 0.91 -0.96 -17.84
CA THR A 128 1.46 -0.31 -16.66
C THR A 128 0.61 0.90 -16.31
N GLN A 129 0.31 1.09 -15.04
CA GLN A 129 -0.53 2.17 -14.54
C GLN A 129 0.11 2.77 -13.30
N ASP A 130 0.18 4.09 -13.20
CA ASP A 130 0.62 4.73 -11.97
C ASP A 130 -0.34 4.40 -10.81
N ILE A 131 0.24 4.27 -9.62
CA ILE A 131 -0.51 3.79 -8.45
C ILE A 131 -1.63 4.75 -8.02
N GLU A 132 -1.50 6.05 -8.25
CA GLU A 132 -2.53 7.01 -7.88
C GLU A 132 -3.77 6.87 -8.79
N SER A 133 -3.56 6.71 -10.09
CA SER A 133 -4.63 6.40 -11.06
C SER A 133 -5.24 5.02 -10.79
N PHE A 134 -4.43 4.03 -10.43
CA PHE A 134 -4.92 2.73 -10.01
C PHE A 134 -5.87 2.87 -8.81
N LEU A 135 -5.47 3.58 -7.76
CA LEU A 135 -6.28 3.73 -6.55
C LEU A 135 -7.61 4.44 -6.80
N ARG A 136 -7.64 5.41 -7.71
CA ARG A 136 -8.89 6.09 -8.11
C ARG A 136 -9.87 5.15 -8.84
N GLY A 137 -9.38 4.17 -9.58
CA GLY A 137 -10.18 3.23 -10.36
C GLY A 137 -10.22 1.80 -9.79
N ARG A 138 -9.67 1.57 -8.62
CA ARG A 138 -9.42 0.25 -8.05
C ARG A 138 -10.65 -0.65 -8.00
N ASP A 139 -11.79 -0.11 -7.58
CA ASP A 139 -13.01 -0.89 -7.35
C ASP A 139 -13.67 -1.35 -8.66
N THR A 140 -13.33 -0.70 -9.78
CA THR A 140 -13.77 -1.08 -11.13
C THR A 140 -12.68 -1.72 -11.97
N ALA A 141 -11.48 -1.90 -11.41
CA ALA A 141 -10.35 -2.49 -12.11
C ALA A 141 -10.65 -3.91 -12.58
N ARG A 142 -10.21 -4.23 -13.80
CA ARG A 142 -10.35 -5.56 -14.38
C ARG A 142 -8.98 -6.08 -14.77
N GLY A 143 -8.80 -7.39 -14.61
CA GLY A 143 -7.54 -8.07 -14.87
C GLY A 143 -6.80 -8.48 -13.60
N VAL A 144 -5.65 -9.07 -13.76
CA VAL A 144 -4.81 -9.57 -12.67
C VAL A 144 -3.57 -8.69 -12.55
N VAL A 145 -3.29 -8.20 -11.36
CA VAL A 145 -2.02 -7.50 -11.08
C VAL A 145 -0.92 -8.53 -10.99
N GLN A 146 0.06 -8.44 -11.87
CA GLN A 146 1.23 -9.33 -11.88
C GLN A 146 2.29 -8.88 -10.89
N SER A 147 2.66 -7.60 -10.92
CA SER A 147 3.76 -7.06 -10.12
C SER A 147 3.61 -5.56 -9.90
N LEU A 148 4.48 -5.03 -9.06
CA LEU A 148 4.68 -3.60 -8.88
C LEU A 148 6.08 -3.23 -9.36
N ARG A 149 6.18 -2.11 -10.04
CA ARG A 149 7.45 -1.45 -10.35
C ARG A 149 7.63 -0.30 -9.37
N VAL A 150 8.64 -0.39 -8.51
CA VAL A 150 8.84 0.52 -7.38
C VAL A 150 10.19 1.22 -7.56
N PRO A 151 10.25 2.55 -7.60
CA PRO A 151 11.52 3.27 -7.68
C PRO A 151 12.46 2.91 -6.54
N LYS A 152 13.73 2.68 -6.86
CA LYS A 152 14.78 2.46 -5.86
C LYS A 152 15.08 3.76 -5.14
N ILE A 153 15.20 3.68 -3.84
CA ILE A 153 15.54 4.79 -2.96
C ILE A 153 16.62 4.36 -1.96
N ALA A 154 17.31 5.31 -1.38
CA ALA A 154 18.18 5.03 -0.24
C ALA A 154 17.37 4.42 0.92
N PRO A 155 17.94 3.50 1.71
CA PRO A 155 17.22 2.77 2.75
C PRO A 155 16.51 3.64 3.79
N ASP A 156 17.00 4.86 4.01
CA ASP A 156 16.47 5.82 4.98
C ASP A 156 15.64 6.96 4.37
N ALA A 157 15.49 7.00 3.06
CA ALA A 157 14.75 8.06 2.37
C ALA A 157 13.23 7.96 2.58
N LEU A 158 12.70 6.75 2.80
CA LEU A 158 11.31 6.53 3.17
C LEU A 158 11.16 6.55 4.69
N LYS A 159 10.36 7.49 5.19
CA LYS A 159 9.92 7.52 6.58
C LYS A 159 8.46 7.13 6.65
N TYR A 160 8.15 6.19 7.53
CA TYR A 160 6.80 5.68 7.73
C TYR A 160 6.41 5.72 9.20
N ARG A 161 5.20 6.16 9.48
CA ARG A 161 4.60 6.13 10.82
C ARG A 161 3.16 5.67 10.74
N LYS A 162 2.75 4.96 11.79
CA LYS A 162 1.39 4.45 11.95
C LYS A 162 0.89 4.74 13.35
N VAL A 163 -0.30 5.32 13.43
CA VAL A 163 -1.09 5.42 14.66
C VAL A 163 -2.12 4.30 14.61
N SER A 164 -2.07 3.39 15.56
CA SER A 164 -2.96 2.23 15.62
C SER A 164 -3.99 2.38 16.72
N ARG A 165 -5.20 1.86 16.47
CA ARG A 165 -6.31 1.83 17.44
C ARG A 165 -5.92 1.09 18.73
N THR A 166 -5.17 0.00 18.58
CA THR A 166 -4.61 -0.80 19.67
C THR A 166 -3.14 -1.08 19.43
N LYS A 167 -2.32 -1.00 20.48
CA LYS A 167 -0.90 -1.36 20.40
C LYS A 167 -0.71 -2.86 20.64
N PRO A 168 0.31 -3.50 20.08
CA PRO A 168 1.38 -2.89 19.27
C PRO A 168 1.05 -2.80 17.78
N LYS A 169 0.03 -3.50 17.24
CA LYS A 169 -0.17 -3.65 15.79
C LYS A 169 -1.65 -3.69 15.36
N GLY A 170 -2.46 -2.85 15.96
CA GLY A 170 -3.87 -2.70 15.62
C GLY A 170 -4.11 -2.10 14.23
N ILE A 171 -5.39 -1.98 13.90
CA ILE A 171 -5.87 -1.30 12.69
C ILE A 171 -5.42 0.16 12.72
N SER A 172 -5.03 0.70 11.57
CA SER A 172 -4.62 2.09 11.43
C SER A 172 -5.78 3.04 11.72
N VAL A 173 -5.54 4.00 12.58
CA VAL A 173 -6.34 5.24 12.66
C VAL A 173 -5.81 6.22 11.63
N MET A 174 -4.48 6.25 11.47
CA MET A 174 -3.77 7.02 10.46
C MET A 174 -2.44 6.33 10.17
N SER A 175 -2.02 6.37 8.93
CA SER A 175 -0.64 6.09 8.56
C SER A 175 -0.13 7.18 7.61
N ILE A 176 1.18 7.43 7.68
CA ILE A 176 1.85 8.42 6.84
C ILE A 176 3.15 7.83 6.31
N ALA A 177 3.38 8.03 5.03
CA ALA A 177 4.65 7.75 4.36
C ALA A 177 5.18 9.05 3.75
N VAL A 178 6.46 9.33 3.98
CA VAL A 178 7.15 10.52 3.46
C VAL A 178 8.42 10.08 2.77
N VAL A 179 8.61 10.52 1.54
CA VAL A 179 9.84 10.38 0.77
C VAL A 179 10.38 11.76 0.49
N LEU A 180 11.61 12.03 0.90
CA LEU A 180 12.28 13.29 0.69
C LEU A 180 13.59 13.06 -0.08
N ASP A 181 13.82 13.91 -1.05
CA ASP A 181 15.14 14.07 -1.68
C ASP A 181 15.73 15.41 -1.24
N GLN A 182 16.97 15.39 -0.82
CA GLN A 182 17.66 16.57 -0.29
C GLN A 182 18.88 16.89 -1.15
N SER A 183 19.03 18.14 -1.51
CA SER A 183 20.20 18.66 -2.22
C SER A 183 20.60 20.01 -1.63
N GLY A 184 21.88 20.17 -1.29
CA GLY A 184 22.40 21.43 -0.77
C GLY A 184 21.75 21.91 0.54
N GLY A 185 21.23 21.00 1.38
CA GLY A 185 20.55 21.33 2.63
C GLY A 185 19.11 21.82 2.46
N GLN A 186 18.57 21.73 1.24
CA GLN A 186 17.19 22.04 0.93
C GLN A 186 16.45 20.78 0.46
N ILE A 187 15.14 20.77 0.59
CA ILE A 187 14.28 19.70 0.09
C ILE A 187 14.07 19.93 -1.41
N ALA A 188 14.75 19.12 -2.23
CA ALA A 188 14.64 19.16 -3.68
C ALA A 188 13.29 18.56 -4.15
N SER A 189 12.87 17.46 -3.54
CA SER A 189 11.56 16.87 -3.79
C SER A 189 10.95 16.29 -2.51
N ALA A 190 9.64 16.32 -2.44
CA ALA A 190 8.86 15.75 -1.34
C ALA A 190 7.64 15.01 -1.88
N ARG A 191 7.39 13.82 -1.36
CA ARG A 191 6.15 13.06 -1.58
C ARG A 191 5.60 12.63 -0.22
N VAL A 192 4.35 12.94 0.03
CA VAL A 192 3.66 12.64 1.29
C VAL A 192 2.37 11.91 0.97
N ALA A 193 2.18 10.74 1.56
CA ALA A 193 0.96 9.96 1.41
C ALA A 193 0.37 9.61 2.77
N PHE A 194 -0.96 9.64 2.85
CA PHE A 194 -1.73 9.25 4.01
C PHE A 194 -2.53 7.98 3.73
N GLY A 195 -2.64 7.13 4.76
CA GLY A 195 -3.55 5.98 4.80
C GLY A 195 -4.54 6.11 5.96
N ALA A 196 -5.66 5.43 5.82
CA ALA A 196 -6.80 5.45 6.75
C ALA A 196 -7.47 6.83 6.93
N MET A 197 -7.14 7.81 6.09
CA MET A 197 -7.67 9.18 6.12
C MET A 197 -8.65 9.47 4.98
N GLY A 198 -8.99 8.46 4.18
CA GLY A 198 -9.92 8.51 3.06
C GLY A 198 -10.30 7.10 2.60
N PRO A 199 -11.21 6.96 1.65
CA PRO A 199 -11.63 5.66 1.11
C PRO A 199 -10.45 4.84 0.56
N THR A 200 -9.46 5.54 0.00
CA THR A 200 -8.19 4.98 -0.47
C THR A 200 -7.02 5.79 0.08
N PRO A 201 -5.80 5.25 0.12
CA PRO A 201 -4.60 6.05 0.36
C PRO A 201 -4.54 7.26 -0.58
N MET A 202 -4.11 8.41 -0.07
CA MET A 202 -4.09 9.67 -0.82
C MET A 202 -2.78 10.42 -0.61
N ARG A 203 -2.37 11.18 -1.62
CA ARG A 203 -1.24 12.12 -1.50
C ARG A 203 -1.68 13.42 -0.84
N ALA A 204 -0.71 14.16 -0.31
CA ALA A 204 -0.89 15.47 0.30
C ALA A 204 -0.17 16.58 -0.49
N PRO A 205 -0.67 16.99 -1.67
CA PRO A 205 0.02 17.95 -2.53
C PRO A 205 0.35 19.27 -1.85
N SER A 206 -0.53 19.76 -0.95
CA SER A 206 -0.32 20.99 -0.18
C SER A 206 0.89 20.87 0.76
N ALA A 207 1.00 19.74 1.48
CA ALA A 207 2.14 19.48 2.36
C ALA A 207 3.43 19.28 1.55
N GLU A 208 3.37 18.60 0.41
CA GLU A 208 4.51 18.43 -0.50
C GLU A 208 5.00 19.77 -1.06
N ALA A 209 4.09 20.68 -1.40
CA ALA A 209 4.43 22.01 -1.86
C ALA A 209 5.09 22.84 -0.76
N ALA A 210 4.57 22.78 0.47
CA ALA A 210 5.16 23.46 1.62
C ALA A 210 6.56 22.92 1.95
N LEU A 211 6.79 21.62 1.84
CA LEU A 211 8.11 21.00 2.06
C LEU A 211 9.10 21.42 1.01
N ARG A 212 8.74 21.45 -0.28
CA ARG A 212 9.65 21.87 -1.37
C ARG A 212 10.12 23.31 -1.28
N ALA A 213 9.35 24.18 -0.61
CA ALA A 213 9.70 25.57 -0.38
C ALA A 213 10.54 25.78 0.89
N ALA A 214 10.76 24.72 1.69
CA ALA A 214 11.31 24.83 3.03
C ALA A 214 12.68 24.15 3.15
N ARG A 215 13.39 24.51 4.22
CA ARG A 215 14.51 23.70 4.77
C ARG A 215 13.91 22.62 5.67
N LEU A 216 14.65 21.51 5.86
CA LEU A 216 14.26 20.48 6.82
C LEU A 216 14.66 20.93 8.24
N ASP A 217 13.95 21.91 8.75
CA ASP A 217 14.05 22.45 10.09
C ASP A 217 12.68 22.53 10.76
N ALA A 218 12.62 22.98 12.01
CA ALA A 218 11.39 23.07 12.77
C ALA A 218 10.31 23.94 12.11
N ALA A 219 10.72 25.04 11.45
CA ALA A 219 9.79 25.95 10.77
C ALA A 219 9.19 25.31 9.51
N GLY A 220 10.04 24.65 8.68
CA GLY A 220 9.60 23.94 7.48
C GLY A 220 8.68 22.77 7.82
N VAL A 221 8.98 22.01 8.87
CA VAL A 221 8.12 20.94 9.36
C VAL A 221 6.78 21.51 9.84
N ALA A 222 6.77 22.61 10.61
CA ALA A 222 5.55 23.25 11.08
C ALA A 222 4.66 23.74 9.92
N ALA A 223 5.26 24.35 8.88
CA ALA A 223 4.54 24.78 7.69
C ALA A 223 3.91 23.61 6.93
N ALA A 224 4.65 22.51 6.75
CA ALA A 224 4.12 21.31 6.13
C ALA A 224 2.98 20.69 6.94
N CYS A 225 3.09 20.64 8.27
CA CYS A 225 2.04 20.14 9.15
C CYS A 225 0.77 21.02 9.05
N ALA A 226 0.92 22.35 9.00
CA ALA A 226 -0.20 23.28 8.84
C ALA A 226 -0.91 23.11 7.48
N ALA A 227 -0.20 22.65 6.44
CA ALA A 227 -0.76 22.40 5.11
C ALA A 227 -1.47 21.02 5.00
N CYS A 228 -1.21 20.07 5.91
CA CYS A 228 -1.77 18.72 5.85
C CYS A 228 -3.31 18.68 5.87
N PRO A 229 -4.05 19.47 6.69
CA PRO A 229 -5.51 19.45 6.71
C PRO A 229 -6.15 19.72 5.37
N ASN A 230 -5.52 20.51 4.51
CA ASN A 230 -6.02 20.83 3.17
C ASN A 230 -5.92 19.64 2.19
N ALA A 231 -5.19 18.61 2.55
CA ALA A 231 -5.04 17.38 1.75
C ALA A 231 -6.06 16.30 2.11
N VAL A 232 -6.72 16.43 3.26
CA VAL A 232 -7.58 15.39 3.85
C VAL A 232 -9.03 15.81 3.74
N SER A 233 -9.82 15.06 2.99
CA SER A 233 -11.24 15.33 2.77
C SER A 233 -12.17 14.83 3.91
N TYR A 234 -11.61 14.38 5.03
CA TYR A 234 -12.36 13.86 6.18
C TYR A 234 -12.66 14.99 7.20
N THR A 235 -13.81 15.61 7.05
CA THR A 235 -14.30 16.64 7.98
C THR A 235 -14.92 16.08 9.28
N HIS A 236 -14.97 14.75 9.46
CA HIS A 236 -15.68 14.10 10.57
C HIS A 236 -14.84 13.15 11.43
N LEU A 237 -13.54 13.22 11.37
CA LEU A 237 -12.70 12.70 12.45
C LEU A 237 -12.69 13.71 13.62
N THR A 238 -13.85 14.02 14.13
CA THR A 238 -13.93 14.46 15.53
C THR A 238 -13.56 13.25 16.37
N LEU A 239 -12.40 13.29 17.01
CA LEU A 239 -12.11 12.37 18.11
C LEU A 239 -13.33 12.43 19.05
N PRO A 240 -13.92 11.28 19.44
CA PRO A 240 -14.96 11.31 20.45
C PRO A 240 -14.37 11.93 21.71
N THR A 241 -14.80 13.14 22.03
CA THR A 241 -14.44 13.87 23.25
C THR A 241 -15.22 13.35 24.45
N THR A 242 -15.73 12.13 24.41
CA THR A 242 -16.32 11.49 25.57
C THR A 242 -15.20 10.93 26.44
N PRO A 243 -14.92 11.52 27.62
CA PRO A 243 -14.07 10.86 28.57
C PRO A 243 -14.77 9.56 28.97
N TYR A 244 -14.07 8.43 28.82
CA TYR A 244 -14.49 7.21 29.48
C TYR A 244 -14.45 7.44 30.99
N VAL A 245 -15.62 7.55 31.58
CA VAL A 245 -15.80 7.51 33.03
C VAL A 245 -15.70 6.05 33.44
#